data_ed59b47f3d6f8e8f5ecc1e00fe7660ca
#
_entry.id   ed59b47f3d6f8e8f5ecc1e00fe7660ca
#
_cell.length_a   1.000
_cell.length_b   1.000
_cell.length_c   1.000
_cell.angle_alpha   90.00
_cell.angle_beta   90.00
_cell.angle_gamma   90.00
#
_symmetry.space_group_name_H-M   'P 1'
#
loop_
_entity.id
_entity.type
_entity.pdbx_description
1 polymer ?
#
loop_
_entity_poly.entity_id
_entity_poly.type
_entity_poly.pdbx_seq_one_letter_code
_entity_poly.pdbx_strand_id
1 'polypeptide(L)'
;MTPRHLLDALGADLPDDLLTLALTHRSYAYENGGLPTNERLELLGDAVLGLVIVEELFRRHPDNSEGDLAKLRNSNDNRQALAGVARSLGDEGLGEYVLLGRGEINTGGHGKASILADTLESLLGAVYLQHGLEGARGVILRLFDELLDTAPTLGAALEWKSSLQELTASRRLGVPRYDVTSEGPDHDRRFSAVVYVNGEAYGSGLGRSKKAAETDAAAQAWTALDAEPESEPADEPADDPVAVAAELDA
;
A
#
# COMPACT_ATOMS: atom_id res chain seq x y z
N MET A 1 20.43 -3.99 -28.59
CA MET A 1 19.06 -4.06 -29.14
C MET A 1 18.20 -3.21 -28.26
N THR A 2 17.59 -2.18 -28.82
CA THR A 2 16.60 -1.38 -28.05
C THR A 2 15.44 -2.31 -27.75
N PRO A 3 15.02 -2.48 -26.50
CA PRO A 3 13.92 -3.37 -26.15
C PRO A 3 12.58 -2.73 -26.61
N ARG A 4 12.29 -2.82 -27.89
CA ARG A 4 11.07 -2.24 -28.49
C ARG A 4 9.81 -2.72 -27.77
N HIS A 5 9.76 -4.02 -27.45
CA HIS A 5 8.62 -4.60 -26.72
C HIS A 5 8.40 -3.94 -25.33
N LEU A 6 9.47 -3.55 -24.65
CA LEU A 6 9.35 -2.82 -23.39
C LEU A 6 8.79 -1.40 -23.63
N LEU A 7 9.28 -0.68 -24.64
CA LEU A 7 8.79 0.67 -24.97
C LEU A 7 7.33 0.64 -25.44
N ASP A 8 6.97 -0.36 -26.26
CA ASP A 8 5.58 -0.57 -26.70
C ASP A 8 4.66 -0.85 -25.48
N ALA A 9 5.09 -1.71 -24.56
CA ALA A 9 4.35 -1.99 -23.33
C ALA A 9 4.30 -0.78 -22.39
N LEU A 10 5.40 -0.02 -22.30
CA LEU A 10 5.45 1.23 -21.55
C LEU A 10 4.58 2.32 -22.19
N GLY A 11 4.33 2.24 -23.51
CA GLY A 11 3.54 3.21 -24.28
C GLY A 11 4.20 4.58 -24.39
N ALA A 12 5.54 4.62 -24.32
CA ALA A 12 6.33 5.83 -24.45
C ALA A 12 7.69 5.52 -25.07
N ASP A 13 8.13 6.38 -26.00
CA ASP A 13 9.47 6.29 -26.57
C ASP A 13 10.48 6.97 -25.64
N LEU A 14 11.64 6.33 -25.46
CA LEU A 14 12.76 6.89 -24.72
C LEU A 14 14.04 6.83 -25.55
N PRO A 15 14.93 7.85 -25.47
CA PRO A 15 16.27 7.76 -26.02
C PRO A 15 17.05 6.58 -25.44
N ASP A 16 17.88 5.94 -26.25
CA ASP A 16 18.61 4.72 -25.87
C ASP A 16 19.50 4.92 -24.63
N ASP A 17 20.12 6.08 -24.48
CA ASP A 17 20.95 6.43 -23.33
C ASP A 17 20.12 6.58 -22.05
N LEU A 18 18.97 7.22 -22.13
CA LEU A 18 18.06 7.40 -21.00
C LEU A 18 17.41 6.08 -20.58
N LEU A 19 16.99 5.25 -21.55
CA LEU A 19 16.47 3.90 -21.30
C LEU A 19 17.54 3.02 -20.65
N THR A 20 18.76 3.03 -21.18
CA THR A 20 19.88 2.26 -20.58
C THR A 20 20.15 2.71 -19.16
N LEU A 21 20.15 4.01 -18.88
CA LEU A 21 20.31 4.53 -17.54
C LEU A 21 19.19 4.04 -16.60
N ALA A 22 17.94 4.10 -17.04
CA ALA A 22 16.77 3.66 -16.27
C ALA A 22 16.82 2.16 -15.93
N LEU A 23 17.42 1.35 -16.79
CA LEU A 23 17.58 -0.09 -16.59
C LEU A 23 18.87 -0.50 -15.87
N THR A 24 19.78 0.45 -15.57
CA THR A 24 21.10 0.15 -14.98
C THR A 24 21.02 0.10 -13.46
N HIS A 25 20.93 -1.10 -12.91
CA HIS A 25 21.00 -1.32 -11.46
C HIS A 25 22.45 -1.13 -10.94
N ARG A 26 22.59 -0.67 -9.70
CA ARG A 26 23.88 -0.41 -9.06
C ARG A 26 24.86 -1.60 -9.09
N SER A 27 24.37 -2.84 -9.03
CA SER A 27 25.22 -4.04 -9.10
C SER A 27 25.91 -4.17 -10.45
N TYR A 28 25.20 -3.85 -11.54
CA TYR A 28 25.78 -3.85 -12.88
C TYR A 28 26.78 -2.71 -13.05
N ALA A 29 26.43 -1.52 -12.60
CA ALA A 29 27.29 -0.35 -12.65
C ALA A 29 28.63 -0.61 -11.94
N TYR A 30 28.58 -1.22 -10.76
CA TYR A 30 29.77 -1.56 -9.99
C TYR A 30 30.71 -2.52 -10.75
N GLU A 31 30.17 -3.57 -11.38
CA GLU A 31 30.94 -4.55 -12.15
C GLU A 31 31.47 -4.00 -13.49
N ASN A 32 30.91 -2.88 -13.98
CA ASN A 32 31.24 -2.28 -15.28
C ASN A 32 31.89 -0.89 -15.15
N GLY A 33 32.78 -0.72 -14.16
CA GLY A 33 33.63 0.48 -14.06
C GLY A 33 32.97 1.70 -13.43
N GLY A 34 31.89 1.51 -12.68
CA GLY A 34 31.22 2.61 -11.95
C GLY A 34 30.35 3.48 -12.86
N LEU A 35 29.56 2.85 -13.72
CA LEU A 35 28.59 3.53 -14.57
C LEU A 35 27.55 4.31 -13.73
N PRO A 36 26.90 5.33 -14.29
CA PRO A 36 25.73 5.93 -13.69
C PRO A 36 24.63 4.88 -13.41
N THR A 37 23.96 5.00 -12.27
CA THR A 37 22.90 4.10 -11.83
C THR A 37 21.51 4.73 -12.01
N ASN A 38 20.48 3.91 -11.94
CA ASN A 38 19.08 4.33 -12.05
C ASN A 38 18.54 5.04 -10.79
N GLU A 39 19.24 5.04 -9.66
CA GLU A 39 18.77 5.52 -8.36
C GLU A 39 18.26 6.98 -8.38
N ARG A 40 18.84 7.87 -9.19
CA ARG A 40 18.34 9.24 -9.32
C ARG A 40 17.04 9.35 -10.12
N LEU A 41 16.87 8.47 -11.11
CA LEU A 41 15.62 8.38 -11.87
C LEU A 41 14.51 7.73 -11.03
N GLU A 42 14.85 6.72 -10.23
CA GLU A 42 13.97 6.10 -9.23
C GLU A 42 13.38 7.16 -8.30
N LEU A 43 14.24 7.97 -7.63
CA LEU A 43 13.78 9.05 -6.75
C LEU A 43 12.84 10.04 -7.44
N LEU A 44 13.15 10.41 -8.69
CA LEU A 44 12.30 11.31 -9.47
C LEU A 44 10.98 10.64 -9.84
N GLY A 45 11.03 9.37 -10.25
CA GLY A 45 9.86 8.61 -10.67
C GLY A 45 8.91 8.32 -9.52
N ASP A 46 9.41 8.00 -8.32
CA ASP A 46 8.60 7.88 -7.11
C ASP A 46 7.80 9.17 -6.84
N ALA A 47 8.46 10.32 -6.89
CA ALA A 47 7.79 11.61 -6.69
C ALA A 47 6.71 11.89 -7.76
N VAL A 48 6.98 11.58 -9.03
CA VAL A 48 6.02 11.77 -10.14
C VAL A 48 4.86 10.79 -10.03
N LEU A 49 5.13 9.53 -9.71
CA LEU A 49 4.12 8.49 -9.49
C LEU A 49 3.20 8.90 -8.34
N GLY A 50 3.78 9.26 -7.20
CA GLY A 50 3.02 9.66 -6.02
C GLY A 50 2.10 10.87 -6.29
N LEU A 51 2.58 11.86 -7.05
CA LEU A 51 1.76 13.02 -7.45
C LEU A 51 0.57 12.59 -8.30
N VAL A 52 0.80 11.79 -9.36
CA VAL A 52 -0.24 11.37 -10.30
C VAL A 52 -1.28 10.48 -9.62
N ILE A 53 -0.84 9.51 -8.81
CA ILE A 53 -1.74 8.62 -8.06
C ILE A 53 -2.60 9.42 -7.08
N VAL A 54 -2.00 10.32 -6.28
CA VAL A 54 -2.75 11.13 -5.31
C VAL A 54 -3.77 12.04 -6.00
N GLU A 55 -3.40 12.67 -7.10
CA GLU A 55 -4.32 13.53 -7.86
C GLU A 55 -5.50 12.73 -8.42
N GLU A 56 -5.25 11.53 -8.95
CA GLU A 56 -6.29 10.68 -9.50
C GLU A 56 -7.21 10.14 -8.39
N LEU A 57 -6.68 9.71 -7.26
CA LEU A 57 -7.47 9.31 -6.08
C LEU A 57 -8.33 10.45 -5.56
N PHE A 58 -7.77 11.67 -5.47
CA PHE A 58 -8.51 12.86 -5.06
C PHE A 58 -9.70 13.15 -5.98
N ARG A 59 -9.52 12.95 -7.29
CA ARG A 59 -10.60 13.12 -8.27
C ARG A 59 -11.65 12.01 -8.24
N ARG A 60 -11.24 10.75 -8.08
CA ARG A 60 -12.16 9.59 -8.07
C ARG A 60 -12.96 9.51 -6.78
N HIS A 61 -12.43 10.01 -5.65
CA HIS A 61 -13.00 9.87 -4.32
C HIS A 61 -13.18 11.22 -3.60
N PRO A 62 -14.09 12.10 -4.09
CA PRO A 62 -14.24 13.45 -3.56
C PRO A 62 -14.74 13.51 -2.12
N ASP A 63 -15.40 12.45 -1.64
CA ASP A 63 -15.98 12.38 -0.30
C ASP A 63 -15.05 11.71 0.73
N ASN A 64 -13.91 11.16 0.29
CA ASN A 64 -12.97 10.49 1.19
C ASN A 64 -12.17 11.48 2.03
N SER A 65 -11.92 11.11 3.29
CA SER A 65 -11.02 11.85 4.16
C SER A 65 -9.56 11.79 3.68
N GLU A 66 -8.72 12.70 4.18
CA GLU A 66 -7.27 12.66 3.92
C GLU A 66 -6.66 11.31 4.33
N GLY A 67 -7.06 10.77 5.50
CA GLY A 67 -6.60 9.46 5.96
C GLY A 67 -6.98 8.32 5.02
N ASP A 68 -8.20 8.33 4.44
CA ASP A 68 -8.62 7.30 3.49
C ASP A 68 -7.88 7.42 2.17
N LEU A 69 -7.66 8.64 1.67
CA LEU A 69 -6.86 8.86 0.47
C LEU A 69 -5.40 8.42 0.66
N ALA A 70 -4.82 8.65 1.85
CA ALA A 70 -3.48 8.16 2.18
C ALA A 70 -3.41 6.62 2.21
N LYS A 71 -4.45 5.94 2.73
CA LYS A 71 -4.56 4.48 2.70
C LYS A 71 -4.66 3.95 1.27
N LEU A 72 -5.52 4.55 0.45
CA LEU A 72 -5.66 4.19 -0.97
C LEU A 72 -4.34 4.41 -1.73
N ARG A 73 -3.65 5.51 -1.49
CA ARG A 73 -2.33 5.77 -2.06
C ARG A 73 -1.36 4.63 -1.70
N ASN A 74 -1.21 4.31 -0.41
CA ASN A 74 -0.28 3.28 0.04
C ASN A 74 -0.59 1.87 -0.53
N SER A 75 -1.83 1.57 -0.89
CA SER A 75 -2.18 0.32 -1.57
C SER A 75 -1.75 0.29 -3.03
N ASN A 76 -1.64 1.44 -3.70
CA ASN A 76 -1.30 1.56 -5.12
C ASN A 76 0.20 1.75 -5.37
N ASP A 77 0.92 2.46 -4.48
CA ASP A 77 2.34 2.80 -4.66
C ASP A 77 3.29 2.01 -3.73
N ASN A 78 2.80 0.95 -3.08
CA ASN A 78 3.70 0.09 -2.31
C ASN A 78 4.53 -0.84 -3.21
N ARG A 79 5.66 -1.30 -2.67
CA ARG A 79 6.63 -2.16 -3.39
C ARG A 79 6.00 -3.38 -4.06
N GLN A 80 4.99 -4.01 -3.47
CA GLN A 80 4.38 -5.22 -4.05
C GLN A 80 3.47 -4.88 -5.23
N ALA A 81 2.72 -3.78 -5.14
CA ALA A 81 1.91 -3.27 -6.24
C ALA A 81 2.80 -2.89 -7.44
N LEU A 82 3.85 -2.10 -7.19
CA LEU A 82 4.83 -1.71 -8.22
C LEU A 82 5.50 -2.92 -8.88
N ALA A 83 5.95 -3.89 -8.08
CA ALA A 83 6.52 -5.12 -8.61
C ALA A 83 5.50 -5.95 -9.41
N GLY A 84 4.22 -5.89 -9.05
CA GLY A 84 3.12 -6.51 -9.81
C GLY A 84 3.01 -5.90 -11.20
N VAL A 85 2.93 -4.57 -11.29
CA VAL A 85 2.90 -3.82 -12.55
C VAL A 85 4.17 -4.09 -13.37
N ALA A 86 5.34 -4.07 -12.75
CA ALA A 86 6.60 -4.37 -13.42
C ALA A 86 6.63 -5.77 -14.05
N ARG A 87 6.05 -6.78 -13.41
CA ARG A 87 5.98 -8.14 -13.97
C ARG A 87 5.06 -8.27 -15.18
N SER A 88 4.08 -7.36 -15.34
CA SER A 88 3.18 -7.34 -16.49
C SER A 88 3.72 -6.52 -17.68
N LEU A 89 4.88 -5.85 -17.51
CA LEU A 89 5.48 -5.02 -18.55
C LEU A 89 6.31 -5.84 -19.54
N GLY A 90 5.94 -5.80 -20.83
CA GLY A 90 6.59 -6.58 -21.88
C GLY A 90 6.20 -8.05 -21.85
N ASP A 91 6.75 -8.83 -22.77
CA ASP A 91 6.38 -10.23 -22.97
C ASP A 91 6.81 -11.14 -21.81
N GLU A 92 7.93 -10.83 -21.16
CA GLU A 92 8.55 -11.63 -20.09
C GLU A 92 8.65 -10.86 -18.75
N GLY A 93 8.07 -9.65 -18.68
CA GLY A 93 8.14 -8.75 -17.54
C GLY A 93 9.40 -7.87 -17.52
N LEU A 94 9.32 -6.76 -16.79
CA LEU A 94 10.41 -5.77 -16.72
C LEU A 94 11.75 -6.35 -16.27
N GLY A 95 11.72 -7.40 -15.43
CA GLY A 95 12.94 -8.01 -14.87
C GLY A 95 13.96 -8.42 -15.91
N GLU A 96 13.52 -8.97 -17.05
CA GLU A 96 14.41 -9.45 -18.11
C GLU A 96 15.20 -8.33 -18.82
N TYR A 97 14.74 -7.10 -18.67
CA TYR A 97 15.41 -5.92 -19.27
C TYR A 97 16.38 -5.24 -18.31
N VAL A 98 16.33 -5.56 -17.00
CA VAL A 98 17.17 -4.91 -15.99
C VAL A 98 18.61 -5.35 -16.12
N LEU A 99 19.53 -4.40 -16.20
CA LEU A 99 20.96 -4.67 -16.22
C LEU A 99 21.45 -4.93 -14.78
N LEU A 100 21.78 -6.20 -14.49
CA LEU A 100 22.21 -6.67 -13.18
C LEU A 100 23.65 -7.17 -13.20
N GLY A 101 24.37 -7.00 -12.11
CA GLY A 101 25.65 -7.65 -11.88
C GLY A 101 25.46 -9.16 -11.63
N ARG A 102 26.51 -9.95 -11.87
CA ARG A 102 26.49 -11.43 -11.76
C ARG A 102 26.07 -11.88 -10.35
N GLY A 103 26.50 -11.19 -9.31
CA GLY A 103 26.12 -11.52 -7.94
C GLY A 103 24.61 -11.41 -7.73
N GLU A 104 24.00 -10.37 -8.28
CA GLU A 104 22.56 -10.12 -8.18
C GLU A 104 21.74 -11.11 -9.01
N ILE A 105 22.21 -11.43 -10.24
CA ILE A 105 21.61 -12.44 -11.11
C ILE A 105 21.58 -13.80 -10.40
N ASN A 106 22.69 -14.23 -9.81
CA ASN A 106 22.81 -15.52 -9.13
C ASN A 106 21.85 -15.68 -7.92
N THR A 107 21.38 -14.56 -7.37
CA THR A 107 20.40 -14.54 -6.26
C THR A 107 18.97 -14.28 -6.72
N GLY A 108 18.70 -14.42 -8.02
CA GLY A 108 17.36 -14.23 -8.60
C GLY A 108 16.94 -12.76 -8.69
N GLY A 109 17.88 -11.85 -8.91
CA GLY A 109 17.66 -10.41 -8.94
C GLY A 109 16.54 -9.96 -9.87
N HIS A 110 16.42 -10.60 -11.05
CA HIS A 110 15.35 -10.31 -12.04
C HIS A 110 13.93 -10.47 -11.49
N GLY A 111 13.73 -11.28 -10.45
CA GLY A 111 12.42 -11.51 -9.82
C GLY A 111 12.19 -10.76 -8.50
N LYS A 112 13.22 -10.08 -7.96
CA LYS A 112 13.12 -9.40 -6.67
C LYS A 112 12.18 -8.20 -6.73
N ALA A 113 11.20 -8.17 -5.84
CA ALA A 113 10.20 -7.11 -5.81
C ALA A 113 10.80 -5.71 -5.62
N SER A 114 11.89 -5.57 -4.84
CA SER A 114 12.57 -4.29 -4.69
C SER A 114 13.16 -3.80 -6.01
N ILE A 115 13.92 -4.66 -6.71
CA ILE A 115 14.57 -4.27 -7.99
C ILE A 115 13.52 -3.94 -9.05
N LEU A 116 12.44 -4.70 -9.11
CA LEU A 116 11.35 -4.46 -10.05
C LEU A 116 10.63 -3.14 -9.79
N ALA A 117 10.33 -2.84 -8.52
CA ALA A 117 9.71 -1.58 -8.12
C ALA A 117 10.61 -0.39 -8.45
N ASP A 118 11.85 -0.40 -7.96
CA ASP A 118 12.84 0.66 -8.15
C ASP A 118 13.10 0.92 -9.65
N THR A 119 13.13 -0.15 -10.48
CA THR A 119 13.31 -0.01 -11.93
C THR A 119 12.06 0.56 -12.61
N LEU A 120 10.85 0.19 -12.18
CA LEU A 120 9.63 0.78 -12.71
C LEU A 120 9.58 2.28 -12.41
N GLU A 121 9.85 2.68 -11.18
CA GLU A 121 9.94 4.09 -10.81
C GLU A 121 10.99 4.82 -11.66
N SER A 122 12.14 4.22 -11.86
CA SER A 122 13.19 4.77 -12.72
C SER A 122 12.72 4.99 -14.15
N LEU A 123 11.98 4.06 -14.74
CA LEU A 123 11.37 4.23 -16.07
C LEU A 123 10.36 5.36 -16.10
N LEU A 124 9.52 5.49 -15.05
CA LEU A 124 8.56 6.60 -14.95
C LEU A 124 9.28 7.94 -14.82
N GLY A 125 10.39 7.99 -14.08
CA GLY A 125 11.27 9.17 -14.02
C GLY A 125 11.88 9.53 -15.38
N ALA A 126 12.29 8.53 -16.16
CA ALA A 126 12.79 8.72 -17.52
C ALA A 126 11.70 9.25 -18.47
N VAL A 127 10.49 8.68 -18.40
CA VAL A 127 9.34 9.16 -19.17
C VAL A 127 9.03 10.62 -18.83
N TYR A 128 9.06 10.97 -17.54
CA TYR A 128 8.86 12.35 -17.11
C TYR A 128 9.91 13.31 -17.69
N LEU A 129 11.18 12.94 -17.67
CA LEU A 129 12.24 13.78 -18.23
C LEU A 129 12.07 13.98 -19.75
N GLN A 130 11.63 12.96 -20.45
CA GLN A 130 11.47 12.98 -21.91
C GLN A 130 10.18 13.66 -22.35
N HIS A 131 9.05 13.41 -21.67
CA HIS A 131 7.71 13.78 -22.13
C HIS A 131 6.97 14.73 -21.19
N GLY A 132 7.61 15.14 -20.08
CA GLY A 132 6.99 16.00 -19.08
C GLY A 132 5.91 15.29 -18.26
N LEU A 133 5.21 16.06 -17.41
CA LEU A 133 4.21 15.52 -16.48
C LEU A 133 3.02 14.87 -17.21
N GLU A 134 2.54 15.46 -18.30
CA GLU A 134 1.37 14.92 -19.02
C GLU A 134 1.71 13.58 -19.71
N GLY A 135 2.92 13.44 -20.27
CA GLY A 135 3.37 12.16 -20.80
C GLY A 135 3.49 11.08 -19.72
N ALA A 136 4.12 11.42 -18.60
CA ALA A 136 4.22 10.51 -17.46
C ALA A 136 2.84 10.13 -16.88
N ARG A 137 1.91 11.10 -16.76
CA ARG A 137 0.52 10.88 -16.34
C ARG A 137 -0.17 9.85 -17.22
N GLY A 138 -0.10 10.00 -18.55
CA GLY A 138 -0.73 9.05 -19.47
C GLY A 138 -0.21 7.63 -19.32
N VAL A 139 1.09 7.45 -19.11
CA VAL A 139 1.71 6.14 -18.85
C VAL A 139 1.28 5.58 -17.48
N ILE A 140 1.39 6.37 -16.43
CA ILE A 140 1.05 5.95 -15.06
C ILE A 140 -0.41 5.52 -14.98
N LEU A 141 -1.36 6.35 -15.42
CA LEU A 141 -2.77 6.03 -15.35
C LEU A 141 -3.13 4.76 -16.13
N ARG A 142 -2.51 4.54 -17.29
CA ARG A 142 -2.72 3.32 -18.05
C ARG A 142 -2.17 2.07 -17.35
N LEU A 143 -1.01 2.16 -16.70
CA LEU A 143 -0.38 1.02 -16.03
C LEU A 143 -1.04 0.69 -14.68
N PHE A 144 -1.62 1.67 -14.02
CA PHE A 144 -2.20 1.55 -12.69
C PHE A 144 -3.73 1.57 -12.66
N ASP A 145 -4.40 1.64 -13.83
CA ASP A 145 -5.87 1.78 -13.91
C ASP A 145 -6.61 0.66 -13.15
N GLU A 146 -6.23 -0.59 -13.38
CA GLU A 146 -6.81 -1.74 -12.67
C GLU A 146 -6.57 -1.68 -11.16
N LEU A 147 -5.38 -1.23 -10.74
CA LEU A 147 -5.07 -1.05 -9.32
C LEU A 147 -5.89 0.09 -8.71
N LEU A 148 -6.02 1.20 -9.41
CA LEU A 148 -6.81 2.36 -8.96
C LEU A 148 -8.29 2.03 -8.84
N ASP A 149 -8.83 1.17 -9.70
CA ASP A 149 -10.22 0.71 -9.64
C ASP A 149 -10.46 -0.30 -8.52
N THR A 150 -9.47 -1.15 -8.23
CA THR A 150 -9.56 -2.18 -7.17
C THR A 150 -9.10 -1.67 -5.80
N ALA A 151 -8.41 -0.53 -5.72
CA ALA A 151 -7.87 0.04 -4.51
C ALA A 151 -8.90 0.21 -3.37
N PRO A 152 -10.15 0.66 -3.60
CA PRO A 152 -11.15 0.74 -2.54
C PRO A 152 -11.41 -0.59 -1.85
N THR A 153 -11.31 -1.70 -2.59
CA THR A 153 -11.50 -3.05 -2.06
C THR A 153 -10.23 -3.61 -1.41
N LEU A 154 -9.04 -3.27 -1.95
CA LEU A 154 -7.75 -3.74 -1.46
C LEU A 154 -7.19 -2.88 -0.32
N GLY A 155 -7.40 -1.56 -0.35
CA GLY A 155 -7.00 -0.64 0.73
C GLY A 155 -7.70 -0.99 2.03
N ALA A 156 -8.98 -1.31 1.96
CA ALA A 156 -9.73 -1.84 3.08
C ALA A 156 -9.11 -3.15 3.63
N ALA A 157 -8.63 -4.05 2.75
CA ALA A 157 -8.05 -5.33 3.17
C ALA A 157 -6.65 -5.20 3.83
N LEU A 158 -5.89 -4.13 3.56
CA LEU A 158 -4.53 -3.98 4.08
C LEU A 158 -4.46 -3.31 5.46
N GLU A 159 -5.47 -2.53 5.86
CA GLU A 159 -5.44 -1.73 7.10
C GLU A 159 -6.63 -1.96 8.04
N TRP A 160 -7.41 -3.01 7.84
CA TRP A 160 -8.55 -3.30 8.70
C TRP A 160 -8.22 -3.30 10.21
N LYS A 161 -7.00 -3.69 10.56
CA LYS A 161 -6.56 -3.66 11.98
C LYS A 161 -6.45 -2.24 12.50
N SER A 162 -5.88 -1.31 11.72
CA SER A 162 -5.77 0.10 12.07
C SER A 162 -7.14 0.78 12.08
N SER A 163 -7.95 0.53 11.04
CA SER A 163 -9.32 1.07 10.94
C SER A 163 -10.21 0.59 12.09
N LEU A 164 -10.10 -0.69 12.48
CA LEU A 164 -10.82 -1.21 13.64
C LEU A 164 -10.34 -0.55 14.93
N GLN A 165 -9.03 -0.35 15.09
CA GLN A 165 -8.47 0.31 16.26
C GLN A 165 -8.93 1.78 16.35
N GLU A 166 -8.96 2.50 15.24
CA GLU A 166 -9.48 3.87 15.16
C GLU A 166 -10.97 3.91 15.52
N LEU A 167 -11.79 3.02 14.94
CA LEU A 167 -13.22 2.93 15.23
C LEU A 167 -13.48 2.60 16.71
N THR A 168 -12.77 1.63 17.26
CA THR A 168 -12.94 1.26 18.69
C THR A 168 -12.45 2.37 19.62
N ALA A 169 -11.42 3.12 19.25
CA ALA A 169 -10.94 4.27 20.02
C ALA A 169 -11.96 5.42 19.99
N SER A 170 -12.52 5.77 18.82
CA SER A 170 -13.55 6.82 18.69
C SER A 170 -14.81 6.49 19.51
N ARG A 171 -15.21 5.22 19.56
CA ARG A 171 -16.36 4.73 20.32
C ARG A 171 -16.04 4.36 21.78
N ARG A 172 -14.81 4.57 22.25
CA ARG A 172 -14.32 4.24 23.60
C ARG A 172 -14.50 2.78 24.00
N LEU A 173 -14.43 1.86 23.02
CA LEU A 173 -14.61 0.41 23.22
C LEU A 173 -13.32 -0.32 23.61
N GLY A 174 -12.20 0.38 23.78
CA GLY A 174 -10.90 -0.18 24.12
C GLY A 174 -10.13 -0.70 22.89
N VAL A 175 -9.01 -1.38 23.15
CA VAL A 175 -8.10 -1.87 22.10
C VAL A 175 -8.53 -3.27 21.63
N PRO A 176 -8.68 -3.53 20.32
CA PRO A 176 -9.00 -4.84 19.79
C PRO A 176 -7.93 -5.88 20.14
N ARG A 177 -8.35 -7.07 20.59
CA ARG A 177 -7.47 -8.20 20.91
C ARG A 177 -7.71 -9.34 19.94
N TYR A 178 -6.65 -9.98 19.47
CA TYR A 178 -6.70 -11.08 18.50
C TYR A 178 -6.23 -12.38 19.12
N ASP A 179 -7.05 -13.42 19.03
CA ASP A 179 -6.67 -14.79 19.35
C ASP A 179 -6.47 -15.56 18.03
N VAL A 180 -5.27 -16.11 17.83
CA VAL A 180 -4.90 -16.78 16.59
C VAL A 180 -4.55 -18.23 16.85
N THR A 181 -5.18 -19.11 16.08
CA THR A 181 -4.87 -20.55 16.01
C THR A 181 -4.31 -20.93 14.66
N SER A 182 -3.64 -22.06 14.56
CA SER A 182 -3.14 -22.55 13.27
C SER A 182 -3.29 -24.06 13.18
N GLU A 183 -3.64 -24.53 11.98
CA GLU A 183 -3.84 -25.95 11.67
C GLU A 183 -3.13 -26.34 10.36
N GLY A 184 -2.83 -27.62 10.20
CA GLY A 184 -2.21 -28.18 9.01
C GLY A 184 -0.68 -28.34 9.11
N PRO A 185 -0.08 -29.06 8.17
CA PRO A 185 1.37 -29.29 8.09
C PRO A 185 2.10 -27.97 7.73
N ASP A 186 3.41 -27.90 8.03
CA ASP A 186 4.22 -26.70 7.85
C ASP A 186 4.20 -26.09 6.44
N HIS A 187 4.02 -26.92 5.41
CA HIS A 187 3.99 -26.49 4.00
C HIS A 187 2.58 -26.04 3.52
N ASP A 188 1.51 -26.31 4.29
CA ASP A 188 0.14 -25.86 4.01
C ASP A 188 -0.56 -25.48 5.32
N ARG A 189 0.11 -24.69 6.15
CA ARG A 189 -0.43 -24.20 7.41
C ARG A 189 -1.49 -23.13 7.15
N ARG A 190 -2.65 -23.27 7.78
CA ARG A 190 -3.74 -22.29 7.76
C ARG A 190 -3.91 -21.68 9.14
N PHE A 191 -4.20 -20.38 9.13
CA PHE A 191 -4.41 -19.60 10.35
C PHE A 191 -5.86 -19.18 10.45
N SER A 192 -6.42 -19.26 11.66
CA SER A 192 -7.72 -18.71 12.01
C SER A 192 -7.51 -17.66 13.09
N ALA A 193 -8.15 -16.51 12.96
CA ALA A 193 -8.12 -15.45 13.94
C ALA A 193 -9.54 -15.09 14.40
N VAL A 194 -9.69 -14.75 15.67
CA VAL A 194 -10.91 -14.15 16.24
C VAL A 194 -10.49 -12.83 16.86
N VAL A 195 -11.21 -11.75 16.56
CA VAL A 195 -10.99 -10.45 17.18
C VAL A 195 -12.06 -10.16 18.22
N TYR A 196 -11.59 -9.70 19.37
CA TYR A 196 -12.42 -9.31 20.51
C TYR A 196 -12.32 -7.81 20.75
N VAL A 197 -13.46 -7.16 20.95
CA VAL A 197 -13.56 -5.76 21.37
C VAL A 197 -14.36 -5.73 22.66
N ASN A 198 -13.83 -5.10 23.70
CA ASN A 198 -14.45 -5.07 25.03
C ASN A 198 -14.82 -6.46 25.61
N GLY A 199 -14.08 -7.51 25.22
CA GLY A 199 -14.31 -8.89 25.65
C GLY A 199 -15.31 -9.70 24.84
N GLU A 200 -16.02 -9.10 23.91
CA GLU A 200 -16.95 -9.75 22.98
C GLU A 200 -16.30 -10.01 21.62
N ALA A 201 -16.66 -11.13 20.97
CA ALA A 201 -16.15 -11.51 19.65
C ALA A 201 -16.94 -10.78 18.56
N TYR A 202 -16.26 -9.94 17.76
CA TYR A 202 -16.86 -9.16 16.69
C TYR A 202 -16.53 -9.65 15.28
N GLY A 203 -15.48 -10.44 15.11
CA GLY A 203 -15.13 -10.97 13.80
C GLY A 203 -14.20 -12.17 13.88
N SER A 204 -14.23 -12.99 12.84
CA SER A 204 -13.35 -14.14 12.66
C SER A 204 -12.75 -14.11 11.25
N GLY A 205 -11.51 -14.56 11.08
CA GLY A 205 -10.84 -14.52 9.79
C GLY A 205 -9.96 -15.74 9.54
N LEU A 206 -9.75 -16.03 8.26
CA LEU A 206 -8.92 -17.13 7.79
C LEU A 206 -7.80 -16.60 6.89
N GLY A 207 -6.61 -17.24 6.95
CA GLY A 207 -5.50 -16.83 6.10
C GLY A 207 -4.39 -17.87 5.98
N ARG A 208 -3.51 -17.66 4.99
CA ARG A 208 -2.28 -18.44 4.84
C ARG A 208 -1.14 -17.94 5.73
N SER A 209 -1.36 -16.84 6.43
CA SER A 209 -0.44 -16.30 7.44
C SER A 209 -1.25 -15.76 8.62
N LYS A 210 -0.60 -15.65 9.79
CA LYS A 210 -1.20 -15.01 10.98
C LYS A 210 -1.73 -13.62 10.65
N LYS A 211 -0.93 -12.80 9.95
CA LYS A 211 -1.32 -11.44 9.54
C LYS A 211 -2.57 -11.44 8.66
N ALA A 212 -2.66 -12.35 7.68
CA ALA A 212 -3.83 -12.42 6.79
C ALA A 212 -5.11 -12.78 7.54
N ALA A 213 -5.05 -13.76 8.46
CA ALA A 213 -6.19 -14.15 9.28
C ALA A 213 -6.65 -13.02 10.23
N GLU A 214 -5.70 -12.32 10.87
CA GLU A 214 -6.00 -11.17 11.73
C GLU A 214 -6.62 -10.00 10.95
N THR A 215 -6.16 -9.76 9.72
CA THR A 215 -6.70 -8.71 8.85
C THR A 215 -8.13 -9.01 8.42
N ASP A 216 -8.41 -10.26 8.03
CA ASP A 216 -9.77 -10.71 7.68
C ASP A 216 -10.72 -10.63 8.87
N ALA A 217 -10.29 -11.04 10.07
CA ALA A 217 -11.07 -10.90 11.30
C ALA A 217 -11.38 -9.42 11.62
N ALA A 218 -10.39 -8.53 11.42
CA ALA A 218 -10.57 -7.10 11.65
C ALA A 218 -11.58 -6.48 10.70
N ALA A 219 -11.59 -6.90 9.42
CA ALA A 219 -12.54 -6.44 8.42
C ALA A 219 -13.99 -6.76 8.83
N GLN A 220 -14.23 -8.01 9.24
CA GLN A 220 -15.56 -8.43 9.70
C GLN A 220 -16.00 -7.68 10.96
N ALA A 221 -15.09 -7.50 11.92
CA ALA A 221 -15.40 -6.77 13.14
C ALA A 221 -15.69 -5.28 12.89
N TRP A 222 -14.94 -4.65 12.00
CA TRP A 222 -15.18 -3.27 11.61
C TRP A 222 -16.55 -3.11 10.98
N THR A 223 -16.92 -3.98 10.03
CA THR A 223 -18.23 -3.96 9.38
C THR A 223 -19.39 -4.19 10.37
N ALA A 224 -19.20 -5.10 11.34
CA ALA A 224 -20.21 -5.37 12.36
C ALA A 224 -20.41 -4.16 13.28
N LEU A 225 -19.30 -3.58 13.77
CA LEU A 225 -19.34 -2.40 14.62
C LEU A 225 -19.91 -1.17 13.89
N ASP A 226 -19.50 -0.94 12.63
CA ASP A 226 -19.96 0.22 11.87
C ASP A 226 -21.48 0.18 11.59
N ALA A 227 -22.05 -1.02 11.50
CA ALA A 227 -23.49 -1.22 11.36
C ALA A 227 -24.28 -1.00 12.67
N GLU A 228 -23.60 -1.00 13.84
CA GLU A 228 -24.26 -0.73 15.13
C GLU A 228 -24.44 0.79 15.32
N PRO A 229 -25.65 1.28 15.69
CA PRO A 229 -25.86 2.67 15.98
C PRO A 229 -24.96 3.10 17.15
N GLU A 230 -24.40 4.33 17.08
CA GLU A 230 -23.64 4.91 18.19
C GLU A 230 -24.51 4.86 19.46
N SER A 231 -24.08 4.12 20.46
CA SER A 231 -24.71 4.17 21.77
C SER A 231 -24.49 5.57 22.34
N GLU A 232 -25.59 6.31 22.56
CA GLU A 232 -25.51 7.59 23.27
C GLU A 232 -24.72 7.40 24.58
N PRO A 233 -23.80 8.32 24.92
CA PRO A 233 -23.11 8.26 26.20
C PRO A 233 -24.14 8.21 27.32
N ALA A 234 -24.07 7.19 28.19
CA ALA A 234 -24.91 7.12 29.37
C ALA A 234 -24.76 8.46 30.13
N ASP A 235 -25.88 9.13 30.35
CA ASP A 235 -25.96 10.34 31.15
C ASP A 235 -25.18 10.11 32.45
N GLU A 236 -24.10 10.87 32.68
CA GLU A 236 -23.50 10.95 34.00
C GLU A 236 -24.60 11.43 34.97
N PRO A 237 -24.82 10.74 36.11
CA PRO A 237 -25.78 11.20 37.08
C PRO A 237 -25.38 12.63 37.52
N ALA A 238 -26.29 13.55 37.33
CA ALA A 238 -26.13 14.94 37.74
C ALA A 238 -25.69 14.96 39.22
N ASP A 239 -24.53 15.55 39.46
CA ASP A 239 -24.01 15.82 40.81
C ASP A 239 -25.01 16.74 41.52
N ASP A 240 -25.73 16.20 42.51
CA ASP A 240 -26.66 16.95 43.33
C ASP A 240 -25.85 18.00 44.11
N PRO A 241 -26.19 19.29 44.03
CA PRO A 241 -25.50 20.32 44.82
C PRO A 241 -25.87 20.18 46.27
N VAL A 242 -24.93 19.60 47.04
CA VAL A 242 -25.01 19.57 48.49
C VAL A 242 -25.21 20.99 49.02
N ALA A 243 -26.40 21.22 49.59
CA ALA A 243 -26.78 22.44 50.27
C ALA A 243 -25.83 22.69 51.45
N VAL A 244 -24.99 23.73 51.30
CA VAL A 244 -24.29 24.33 52.45
C VAL A 244 -25.27 25.20 53.18
N ALA A 245 -25.94 24.65 54.18
CA ALA A 245 -26.72 25.41 55.12
C ALA A 245 -25.79 26.18 56.06
N ALA A 246 -26.07 27.47 56.15
CA ALA A 246 -25.44 28.40 57.06
C ALA A 246 -25.65 28.04 58.55
N GLU A 247 -24.59 28.06 59.33
CA GLU A 247 -24.67 28.44 60.74
C GLU A 247 -23.68 29.55 61.05
N LEU A 248 -24.23 30.77 61.00
CA LEU A 248 -23.76 31.91 61.74
C LEU A 248 -24.80 32.18 62.83
N ASP A 249 -24.40 31.94 64.08
CA ASP A 249 -24.74 32.74 65.26
C ASP A 249 -24.31 32.00 66.58
N ALA A 250 -23.31 32.56 67.20
CA ALA A 250 -23.20 32.89 68.65
C ALA A 250 -21.74 33.12 69.03
#